data_bda290aa6d197916dbb0cbc72f4ccff3
#
_entry.id   bda290aa6d197916dbb0cbc72f4ccff3
#
_cell.length_a   1.000
_cell.length_b   1.000
_cell.length_c   1.000
_cell.angle_alpha   90.00
_cell.angle_beta   90.00
_cell.angle_gamma   90.00
#
_symmetry.space_group_name_H-M   'P 1'
#
loop_
_entity.id
_entity.type
_entity.pdbx_description
1 polymer ?
#
loop_
_entity_poly.entity_id
_entity_poly.type
_entity_poly.pdbx_seq_one_letter_code
_entity_poly.pdbx_strand_id
1 'polypeptide(L)'
;MLKSFFGKSFRASEDLPTAAHGQQDIDLGRIQTLIEFFPIGKKLRYYPGLNKDIVLDTLVVAYCVNGRFLYAMESVETDRSQRPSVFRTDESRYSIPVTDLQRFQLLVPDTSDLERKLDYMRRAQISPKGQFGVGNSISLISNAGVKGVSTVDTEVDKQIILDDGPYAHRNMVLLTPLLGTLSVTDQRRKPRTRINVPVTALLPAENYSEAGSIVDISESEMRIRLRGGHGVPSIQQG
;
A
#
# COMPACT_ATOMS: atom_id res chain seq x y z
N MET A 1 24.15 12.37 -21.29
CA MET A 1 24.89 11.35 -20.55
C MET A 1 24.47 11.42 -19.08
N LEU A 2 23.41 10.72 -18.71
CA LEU A 2 23.02 10.54 -17.30
C LEU A 2 23.76 9.30 -16.78
N LYS A 3 24.73 9.53 -15.89
CA LYS A 3 25.43 8.44 -15.20
C LYS A 3 24.48 7.85 -14.15
N SER A 4 24.22 6.57 -14.29
CA SER A 4 23.58 5.70 -13.31
C SER A 4 24.28 5.80 -11.94
N PHE A 5 23.54 6.28 -10.94
CA PHE A 5 23.95 6.32 -9.53
C PHE A 5 23.36 5.15 -8.72
N PHE A 6 23.14 4.02 -9.33
CA PHE A 6 22.67 2.81 -8.66
C PHE A 6 23.77 1.76 -8.65
N GLY A 7 24.53 1.70 -7.59
CA GLY A 7 25.58 0.70 -7.41
C GLY A 7 26.31 0.83 -6.10
N LYS A 8 25.62 0.70 -4.95
CA LYS A 8 26.26 0.32 -3.70
C LYS A 8 25.36 -0.63 -2.93
N SER A 9 25.90 -1.79 -2.65
CA SER A 9 25.36 -2.89 -1.87
C SER A 9 24.88 -2.42 -0.50
N PHE A 10 23.61 -2.69 -0.21
CA PHE A 10 23.02 -2.47 1.11
C PHE A 10 23.43 -3.62 2.02
N ARG A 11 24.37 -3.41 2.90
CA ARG A 11 24.60 -4.29 4.05
C ARG A 11 23.69 -3.86 5.18
N ALA A 12 22.59 -4.56 5.40
CA ALA A 12 22.01 -4.65 6.73
C ALA A 12 23.03 -5.39 7.58
N SER A 13 23.40 -4.85 8.73
CA SER A 13 24.30 -5.53 9.68
C SER A 13 23.78 -6.96 9.90
N GLU A 14 24.66 -7.93 9.65
CA GLU A 14 24.43 -9.37 9.87
C GLU A 14 24.30 -9.64 11.37
N ASP A 15 23.13 -9.40 11.94
CA ASP A 15 22.68 -9.98 13.21
C ASP A 15 21.27 -9.50 13.49
N LEU A 16 20.33 -9.96 12.64
CA LEU A 16 18.93 -9.89 13.00
C LEU A 16 18.66 -11.09 13.92
N PRO A 17 18.54 -10.90 15.25
CA PRO A 17 18.14 -11.97 16.12
C PRO A 17 16.77 -12.47 15.61
N THR A 18 16.74 -13.73 15.21
CA THR A 18 15.51 -14.45 14.90
C THR A 18 14.74 -14.56 16.21
N ALA A 19 13.98 -13.52 16.56
CA ALA A 19 13.00 -13.67 17.62
C ALA A 19 12.05 -14.77 17.18
N ALA A 20 11.84 -15.75 18.05
CA ALA A 20 10.95 -16.89 17.86
C ALA A 20 9.49 -16.42 17.79
N HIS A 21 9.15 -15.75 16.69
CA HIS A 21 7.76 -15.51 16.32
C HIS A 21 7.33 -16.66 15.44
N GLY A 22 6.18 -17.26 15.75
CA GLY A 22 5.64 -18.41 15.07
C GLY A 22 5.67 -18.23 13.55
N GLN A 23 5.83 -19.30 12.83
CA GLN A 23 5.81 -19.35 11.37
C GLN A 23 4.54 -18.62 10.88
N GLN A 24 4.72 -17.61 10.02
CA GLN A 24 3.59 -16.88 9.43
C GLN A 24 2.83 -17.86 8.53
N ASP A 25 1.52 -17.93 8.69
CA ASP A 25 0.67 -18.69 7.74
C ASP A 25 0.63 -17.95 6.42
N ILE A 26 1.40 -18.42 5.44
CA ILE A 26 1.58 -17.80 4.12
C ILE A 26 0.53 -18.33 3.16
N ASP A 27 -0.49 -17.50 2.91
CA ASP A 27 -1.44 -17.66 1.81
C ASP A 27 -1.01 -16.80 0.62
N LEU A 28 -0.55 -17.44 -0.45
CA LEU A 28 -0.04 -16.74 -1.65
C LEU A 28 -1.09 -15.89 -2.34
N GLY A 29 -2.37 -16.28 -2.31
CA GLY A 29 -3.45 -15.48 -2.87
C GLY A 29 -3.66 -14.19 -2.07
N ARG A 30 -3.53 -14.26 -0.76
CA ARG A 30 -3.59 -13.09 0.13
C ARG A 30 -2.36 -12.21 0.01
N ILE A 31 -1.16 -12.79 -0.18
CA ILE A 31 0.06 -12.02 -0.48
C ILE A 31 -0.10 -11.25 -1.80
N GLN A 32 -0.65 -11.87 -2.84
CA GLN A 32 -0.94 -11.17 -4.11
C GLN A 32 -1.88 -9.99 -3.87
N THR A 33 -2.98 -10.19 -3.15
CA THR A 33 -3.93 -9.14 -2.82
C THR A 33 -3.27 -8.04 -1.97
N LEU A 34 -2.43 -8.41 -1.01
CA LEU A 34 -1.70 -7.47 -0.18
C LEU A 34 -0.79 -6.58 -1.04
N ILE A 35 0.01 -7.16 -1.94
CA ILE A 35 0.90 -6.44 -2.87
C ILE A 35 0.09 -5.51 -3.79
N GLU A 36 -1.06 -5.97 -4.29
CA GLU A 36 -1.92 -5.17 -5.16
C GLU A 36 -2.50 -3.93 -4.45
N PHE A 37 -2.92 -4.06 -3.21
CA PHE A 37 -3.58 -2.97 -2.48
C PHE A 37 -2.60 -2.10 -1.67
N PHE A 38 -1.46 -2.66 -1.25
CA PHE A 38 -0.45 -1.98 -0.44
C PHE A 38 0.92 -1.94 -1.14
N PRO A 39 1.01 -1.44 -2.40
CA PRO A 39 2.27 -1.41 -3.14
C PRO A 39 3.27 -0.44 -2.51
N ILE A 40 4.56 -0.70 -2.74
CA ILE A 40 5.65 0.18 -2.32
C ILE A 40 5.44 1.60 -2.88
N GLY A 41 5.69 2.62 -2.08
CA GLY A 41 5.51 4.03 -2.41
C GLY A 41 4.08 4.55 -2.28
N LYS A 42 3.09 3.70 -2.03
CA LYS A 42 1.69 4.12 -1.89
C LYS A 42 1.44 4.74 -0.52
N LYS A 43 0.81 5.92 -0.53
CA LYS A 43 0.26 6.53 0.69
C LYS A 43 -0.92 5.70 1.21
N LEU A 44 -0.90 5.45 2.50
CA LEU A 44 -1.89 4.67 3.24
C LEU A 44 -2.39 5.46 4.44
N ARG A 45 -3.51 5.03 4.98
CA ARG A 45 -3.95 5.42 6.32
C ARG A 45 -3.84 4.23 7.26
N TYR A 46 -3.79 4.51 8.55
CA TYR A 46 -3.79 3.46 9.55
C TYR A 46 -4.51 3.88 10.82
N TYR A 47 -4.97 2.88 11.56
CA TYR A 47 -5.58 3.01 12.87
C TYR A 47 -4.61 2.41 13.90
N PRO A 48 -4.04 3.22 14.83
CA PRO A 48 -3.23 2.71 15.91
C PRO A 48 -4.09 1.94 16.92
N GLY A 49 -3.61 0.77 17.39
CA GLY A 49 -4.32 -0.06 18.33
C GLY A 49 -5.72 -0.50 17.88
N LEU A 50 -5.94 -0.62 16.54
CA LEU A 50 -7.24 -0.93 15.93
C LEU A 50 -8.33 0.12 16.21
N ASN A 51 -7.96 1.27 16.77
CA ASN A 51 -8.89 2.34 17.11
C ASN A 51 -9.25 3.18 15.86
N LYS A 52 -10.48 3.02 15.38
CA LYS A 52 -10.99 3.69 14.18
C LYS A 52 -11.23 5.19 14.34
N ASP A 53 -11.22 5.71 15.57
CA ASP A 53 -11.39 7.15 15.84
C ASP A 53 -10.11 7.95 15.59
N ILE A 54 -8.97 7.26 15.51
CA ILE A 54 -7.67 7.87 15.25
C ILE A 54 -7.17 7.38 13.88
N VAL A 55 -7.13 8.29 12.91
CA VAL A 55 -6.66 8.00 11.55
C VAL A 55 -5.39 8.79 11.30
N LEU A 56 -4.32 8.10 10.97
CA LEU A 56 -3.02 8.69 10.66
C LEU A 56 -2.53 8.23 9.28
N ASP A 57 -1.64 9.02 8.70
CA ASP A 57 -1.08 8.72 7.38
C ASP A 57 0.27 8.03 7.49
N THR A 58 0.53 7.12 6.55
CA THR A 58 1.81 6.43 6.37
C THR A 58 2.03 6.08 4.89
N LEU A 59 3.10 5.36 4.59
CA LEU A 59 3.35 4.77 3.28
C LEU A 59 4.14 3.46 3.42
N VAL A 60 4.01 2.58 2.44
CA VAL A 60 4.90 1.41 2.36
C VAL A 60 6.22 1.84 1.73
N VAL A 61 7.30 1.74 2.48
CA VAL A 61 8.67 2.08 2.01
C VAL A 61 9.31 0.91 1.28
N ALA A 62 9.11 -0.30 1.83
CA ALA A 62 9.67 -1.52 1.28
C ALA A 62 8.85 -2.74 1.73
N TYR A 63 9.03 -3.84 1.03
CA TYR A 63 8.69 -5.17 1.55
C TYR A 63 9.92 -5.78 2.21
N CYS A 64 9.72 -6.52 3.28
CA CYS A 64 10.74 -7.36 3.88
C CYS A 64 10.35 -8.82 3.67
N VAL A 65 11.05 -9.50 2.78
CA VAL A 65 10.82 -10.89 2.39
C VAL A 65 11.93 -11.75 2.95
N ASN A 66 11.60 -12.67 3.86
CA ASN A 66 12.56 -13.53 4.55
C ASN A 66 13.76 -12.74 5.15
N GLY A 67 13.49 -11.53 5.71
CA GLY A 67 14.50 -10.66 6.29
C GLY A 67 15.26 -9.75 5.30
N ARG A 68 14.94 -9.78 4.00
CA ARG A 68 15.57 -8.95 2.97
C ARG A 68 14.61 -7.87 2.47
N PHE A 69 15.12 -6.66 2.29
CA PHE A 69 14.32 -5.52 1.86
C PHE A 69 14.25 -5.41 0.33
N LEU A 70 13.05 -5.12 -0.16
CA LEU A 70 12.76 -4.77 -1.55
C LEU A 70 12.16 -3.36 -1.58
N TYR A 71 12.85 -2.42 -2.19
CA TYR A 71 12.46 -1.00 -2.20
C TYR A 71 11.70 -0.58 -3.45
N ALA A 72 11.54 -1.47 -4.42
CA ALA A 72 10.88 -1.17 -5.69
C ALA A 72 9.88 -2.25 -6.07
N MET A 73 8.78 -1.86 -6.72
CA MET A 73 7.78 -2.82 -7.21
C MET A 73 8.32 -3.73 -8.32
N GLU A 74 9.29 -3.25 -9.09
CA GLU A 74 9.99 -3.99 -10.14
C GLU A 74 10.76 -5.19 -9.60
N SER A 75 11.06 -5.19 -8.29
CA SER A 75 11.67 -6.32 -7.59
C SER A 75 10.70 -7.49 -7.37
N VAL A 76 9.41 -7.29 -7.63
CA VAL A 76 8.39 -8.34 -7.55
C VAL A 76 8.06 -8.81 -8.96
N GLU A 77 8.60 -9.96 -9.36
CA GLU A 77 8.23 -10.57 -10.63
C GLU A 77 6.91 -11.30 -10.52
N THR A 78 6.13 -11.22 -11.58
CA THR A 78 4.84 -11.91 -11.68
C THR A 78 4.85 -12.93 -12.80
N ASP A 79 4.06 -13.97 -12.64
CA ASP A 79 3.77 -14.95 -13.69
C ASP A 79 2.78 -14.38 -14.74
N ARG A 80 2.41 -15.22 -15.72
CA ARG A 80 1.44 -14.86 -16.77
C ARG A 80 0.06 -14.52 -16.22
N SER A 81 -0.26 -14.97 -15.01
CA SER A 81 -1.52 -14.72 -14.31
C SER A 81 -1.45 -13.52 -13.36
N GLN A 82 -0.39 -12.69 -13.46
CA GLN A 82 -0.12 -11.55 -12.59
C GLN A 82 0.07 -11.92 -11.11
N ARG A 83 0.45 -13.17 -10.83
CA ARG A 83 0.73 -13.63 -9.46
C ARG A 83 2.22 -13.47 -9.18
N PRO A 84 2.61 -13.02 -7.96
CA PRO A 84 4.01 -12.98 -7.57
C PRO A 84 4.66 -14.36 -7.76
N SER A 85 5.79 -14.41 -8.42
CA SER A 85 6.55 -15.64 -8.69
C SER A 85 7.94 -15.61 -8.07
N VAL A 86 8.59 -14.45 -8.10
CA VAL A 86 9.95 -14.26 -7.58
C VAL A 86 10.09 -12.88 -6.97
N PHE A 87 10.78 -12.80 -5.85
CA PHE A 87 11.21 -11.56 -5.22
C PHE A 87 12.71 -11.37 -5.46
N ARG A 88 13.09 -10.32 -6.19
CA ARG A 88 14.50 -9.99 -6.45
C ARG A 88 15.01 -9.00 -5.42
N THR A 89 16.12 -9.31 -4.77
CA THR A 89 16.81 -8.35 -3.91
C THR A 89 17.81 -7.54 -4.75
N ASP A 90 18.14 -6.31 -4.29
CA ASP A 90 19.08 -5.41 -4.98
C ASP A 90 20.51 -5.97 -5.09
N GLU A 91 20.84 -6.95 -4.29
CA GLU A 91 22.02 -7.77 -4.51
C GLU A 91 21.75 -8.64 -5.73
N SER A 92 22.18 -8.18 -6.91
CA SER A 92 21.89 -8.65 -8.28
C SER A 92 22.10 -10.15 -8.56
N ARG A 93 22.19 -10.99 -7.55
CA ARG A 93 22.38 -12.44 -7.61
C ARG A 93 21.45 -13.25 -6.73
N TYR A 94 20.60 -12.61 -5.91
CA TYR A 94 19.73 -13.36 -5.00
C TYR A 94 18.26 -13.10 -5.31
N SER A 95 17.57 -14.16 -5.64
CA SER A 95 16.13 -14.17 -5.86
C SER A 95 15.49 -15.16 -4.90
N ILE A 96 14.33 -14.81 -4.37
CA ILE A 96 13.54 -15.67 -3.49
C ILE A 96 12.31 -16.11 -4.30
N PRO A 97 12.23 -17.37 -4.71
CA PRO A 97 11.01 -17.90 -5.28
C PRO A 97 9.86 -17.77 -4.28
N VAL A 98 8.66 -17.52 -4.78
CA VAL A 98 7.49 -17.38 -3.91
C VAL A 98 7.20 -18.65 -3.11
N THR A 99 7.62 -19.81 -3.62
CA THR A 99 7.54 -21.11 -2.91
C THR A 99 8.40 -21.17 -1.65
N ASP A 100 9.44 -20.36 -1.59
CA ASP A 100 10.40 -20.30 -0.47
C ASP A 100 10.06 -19.17 0.50
N LEU A 101 8.91 -18.53 0.30
CA LEU A 101 8.43 -17.44 1.16
C LEU A 101 8.04 -17.98 2.54
N GLN A 102 8.76 -17.57 3.56
CA GLN A 102 8.51 -17.94 4.96
C GLN A 102 7.96 -16.78 5.75
N ARG A 103 8.33 -15.53 5.38
CA ARG A 103 7.94 -14.31 6.07
C ARG A 103 7.80 -13.16 5.09
N PHE A 104 6.67 -12.44 5.21
CA PHE A 104 6.40 -11.24 4.44
C PHE A 104 5.99 -10.12 5.39
N GLN A 105 6.69 -9.00 5.33
CA GLN A 105 6.45 -7.85 6.19
C GLN A 105 6.44 -6.55 5.38
N LEU A 106 5.82 -5.53 5.94
CA LEU A 106 5.77 -4.18 5.38
C LEU A 106 6.69 -3.28 6.20
N LEU A 107 7.56 -2.53 5.53
CA LEU A 107 8.37 -1.48 6.14
C LEU A 107 7.64 -0.14 5.97
N VAL A 108 7.37 0.53 7.08
CA VAL A 108 6.73 1.86 7.11
C VAL A 108 7.58 2.84 7.92
N PRO A 109 7.48 4.17 7.68
CA PRO A 109 8.14 5.15 8.53
C PRO A 109 7.59 5.12 9.95
N ASP A 110 8.44 5.34 10.93
CA ASP A 110 7.98 5.67 12.29
C ASP A 110 7.41 7.10 12.29
N THR A 111 6.11 7.17 12.40
CA THR A 111 5.35 8.43 12.44
C THR A 111 4.86 8.77 13.85
N SER A 112 5.54 8.31 14.90
CA SER A 112 5.18 8.58 16.31
C SER A 112 5.10 10.08 16.62
N ASP A 113 5.81 10.92 15.88
CA ASP A 113 5.69 12.38 15.99
C ASP A 113 4.28 12.91 15.68
N LEU A 114 3.49 12.18 14.89
CA LEU A 114 2.09 12.54 14.61
C LEU A 114 1.21 12.43 15.85
N GLU A 115 1.57 11.58 16.82
CA GLU A 115 0.84 11.47 18.09
C GLU A 115 0.80 12.81 18.84
N ARG A 116 1.86 13.62 18.70
CA ARG A 116 1.94 14.94 19.36
C ARG A 116 0.89 15.93 18.83
N LYS A 117 0.36 15.68 17.62
CA LYS A 117 -0.69 16.50 16.99
C LYS A 117 -2.10 16.10 17.44
N LEU A 118 -2.24 14.95 18.11
CA LEU A 118 -3.51 14.50 18.65
C LEU A 118 -3.87 15.28 19.91
N ASP A 119 -5.16 15.49 20.13
CA ASP A 119 -5.66 16.01 21.39
C ASP A 119 -5.39 15.02 22.54
N TYR A 120 -5.55 15.50 23.78
CA TYR A 120 -5.26 14.70 24.96
C TYR A 120 -6.08 13.41 25.02
N MET A 121 -7.37 13.48 24.69
CA MET A 121 -8.28 12.32 24.79
C MET A 121 -7.88 11.22 23.79
N ARG A 122 -7.57 11.59 22.55
CA ARG A 122 -7.11 10.65 21.52
C ARG A 122 -5.73 10.07 21.86
N ARG A 123 -4.83 10.90 22.36
CA ARG A 123 -3.50 10.43 22.79
C ARG A 123 -3.59 9.43 23.94
N ALA A 124 -4.50 9.62 24.89
CA ALA A 124 -4.72 8.69 26.00
C ALA A 124 -5.24 7.31 25.56
N GLN A 125 -5.78 7.20 24.35
CA GLN A 125 -6.26 5.94 23.76
C GLN A 125 -5.14 5.13 23.06
N ILE A 126 -3.98 5.73 22.84
CA ILE A 126 -2.82 5.04 22.29
C ILE A 126 -2.12 4.27 23.42
N SER A 127 -1.55 3.11 23.08
CA SER A 127 -0.79 2.30 24.02
C SER A 127 0.29 3.15 24.75
N PRO A 128 0.52 2.91 26.06
CA PRO A 128 1.61 3.56 26.78
C PRO A 128 3.00 3.39 26.17
N LYS A 129 3.20 2.37 25.34
CA LYS A 129 4.43 2.13 24.56
C LYS A 129 4.49 2.95 23.27
N GLY A 130 3.51 3.87 23.04
CA GLY A 130 3.33 4.53 21.74
C GLY A 130 2.65 3.63 20.72
N GLN A 131 2.29 4.21 19.58
CA GLN A 131 1.57 3.49 18.51
C GLN A 131 2.40 2.33 17.93
N PHE A 132 3.71 2.48 17.83
CA PHE A 132 4.62 1.49 17.25
C PHE A 132 5.39 0.68 18.30
N GLY A 133 4.86 0.55 19.52
CA GLY A 133 5.41 -0.40 20.49
C GLY A 133 5.35 -1.84 19.96
N VAL A 134 6.43 -2.60 20.14
CA VAL A 134 6.50 -4.01 19.69
C VAL A 134 5.33 -4.81 20.26
N GLY A 135 4.67 -5.59 19.42
CA GLY A 135 3.45 -6.34 19.71
C GLY A 135 2.16 -5.55 19.63
N ASN A 136 2.21 -4.23 19.37
CA ASN A 136 0.99 -3.46 19.15
C ASN A 136 0.37 -3.80 17.80
N SER A 137 -0.97 -3.77 17.76
CA SER A 137 -1.72 -3.98 16.52
C SER A 137 -1.98 -2.65 15.80
N ILE A 138 -1.88 -2.66 14.48
CA ILE A 138 -2.16 -1.52 13.61
C ILE A 138 -2.99 -2.01 12.42
N SER A 139 -4.12 -1.37 12.16
CA SER A 139 -4.89 -1.63 10.93
C SER A 139 -4.45 -0.69 9.81
N LEU A 140 -3.92 -1.23 8.74
CA LEU A 140 -3.61 -0.48 7.52
C LEU A 140 -4.84 -0.39 6.61
N ILE A 141 -5.01 0.77 5.96
CA ILE A 141 -6.11 1.04 5.06
C ILE A 141 -5.56 1.58 3.75
N SER A 142 -5.89 0.92 2.69
CA SER A 142 -5.56 1.32 1.33
C SER A 142 -6.80 1.60 0.52
N ASN A 143 -6.90 2.80 -0.04
CA ASN A 143 -7.93 3.12 -1.02
C ASN A 143 -7.34 2.98 -2.43
N ALA A 144 -7.85 2.02 -3.19
CA ALA A 144 -7.46 1.78 -4.58
C ALA A 144 -8.51 2.32 -5.58
N GLY A 145 -9.31 3.28 -5.17
CA GLY A 145 -10.34 3.90 -6.02
C GLY A 145 -11.34 2.87 -6.52
N VAL A 146 -11.34 2.61 -7.82
CA VAL A 146 -12.29 1.68 -8.46
C VAL A 146 -12.20 0.25 -7.95
N LYS A 147 -11.03 -0.17 -7.45
CA LYS A 147 -10.80 -1.52 -6.90
C LYS A 147 -11.34 -1.67 -5.47
N GLY A 148 -11.78 -0.58 -4.84
CA GLY A 148 -12.31 -0.59 -3.48
C GLY A 148 -11.31 -0.16 -2.42
N VAL A 149 -11.68 -0.39 -1.17
CA VAL A 149 -10.85 -0.15 0.00
C VAL A 149 -10.44 -1.50 0.59
N SER A 150 -9.16 -1.65 0.79
CA SER A 150 -8.61 -2.82 1.47
C SER A 150 -8.15 -2.45 2.87
N THR A 151 -8.39 -3.34 3.81
CA THR A 151 -7.89 -3.25 5.18
C THR A 151 -7.16 -4.52 5.55
N VAL A 152 -6.11 -4.38 6.32
CA VAL A 152 -5.37 -5.49 6.91
C VAL A 152 -4.88 -5.09 8.29
N ASP A 153 -5.07 -5.95 9.26
CA ASP A 153 -4.45 -5.77 10.58
C ASP A 153 -3.01 -6.27 10.53
N THR A 154 -2.15 -5.59 11.24
CA THR A 154 -0.73 -5.89 11.32
C THR A 154 -0.29 -5.85 12.77
N GLU A 155 0.77 -6.57 13.07
CA GLU A 155 1.46 -6.51 14.36
C GLU A 155 2.83 -5.85 14.17
N VAL A 156 3.18 -4.95 15.08
CA VAL A 156 4.51 -4.33 15.13
C VAL A 156 5.54 -5.37 15.56
N ASP A 157 6.41 -5.78 14.64
CA ASP A 157 7.48 -6.74 14.93
C ASP A 157 8.65 -6.07 15.62
N LYS A 158 9.16 -5.00 15.02
CA LYS A 158 10.29 -4.23 15.56
C LYS A 158 10.39 -2.84 14.93
N GLN A 159 11.12 -1.97 15.64
CA GLN A 159 11.62 -0.71 15.12
C GLN A 159 13.07 -0.90 14.64
N ILE A 160 13.41 -0.29 13.54
CA ILE A 160 14.76 -0.35 12.95
C ILE A 160 15.19 1.05 12.49
N ILE A 161 16.48 1.26 12.45
CA ILE A 161 17.09 2.43 11.79
C ILE A 161 17.79 1.90 10.55
N LEU A 162 17.53 2.51 9.40
CA LEU A 162 18.21 2.15 8.16
C LEU A 162 19.58 2.86 8.15
N ASP A 163 20.64 2.11 7.90
CA ASP A 163 21.98 2.66 7.84
C ASP A 163 22.27 3.34 6.51
N ASP A 164 21.64 2.83 5.42
CA ASP A 164 21.91 3.25 4.05
C ASP A 164 20.62 3.53 3.27
N GLY A 165 20.75 4.11 2.06
CA GLY A 165 19.68 4.33 1.12
C GLY A 165 18.94 5.67 1.29
N PRO A 166 17.85 5.89 0.54
CA PRO A 166 17.12 7.16 0.53
C PRO A 166 16.44 7.48 1.87
N TYR A 167 16.32 6.49 2.74
CA TYR A 167 15.74 6.61 4.08
C TYR A 167 16.77 6.38 5.19
N ALA A 168 18.06 6.52 4.89
CA ALA A 168 19.14 6.37 5.88
C ALA A 168 18.90 7.27 7.10
N HIS A 169 19.26 6.74 8.27
CA HIS A 169 19.10 7.40 9.58
C HIS A 169 17.65 7.77 9.94
N ARG A 170 16.68 7.16 9.28
CA ARG A 170 15.25 7.28 9.64
C ARG A 170 14.80 6.08 10.45
N ASN A 171 14.01 6.38 11.48
CA ASN A 171 13.32 5.34 12.24
C ASN A 171 12.22 4.73 11.36
N MET A 172 12.24 3.43 11.25
CA MET A 172 11.29 2.63 10.49
C MET A 172 10.68 1.56 11.38
N VAL A 173 9.55 1.06 10.97
CA VAL A 173 8.80 0.02 11.68
C VAL A 173 8.53 -1.14 10.72
N LEU A 174 8.83 -2.34 11.16
CA LEU A 174 8.43 -3.57 10.50
C LEU A 174 7.09 -4.03 11.03
N LEU A 175 6.13 -4.16 10.12
CA LEU A 175 4.79 -4.63 10.37
C LEU A 175 4.59 -6.01 9.76
N THR A 176 4.16 -6.97 10.57
CA THR A 176 3.78 -8.30 10.12
C THR A 176 2.28 -8.34 9.82
N PRO A 177 1.84 -8.48 8.56
CA PRO A 177 0.44 -8.56 8.22
C PRO A 177 -0.20 -9.84 8.76
N LEU A 178 -1.36 -9.71 9.38
CA LEU A 178 -2.23 -10.81 9.75
C LEU A 178 -3.09 -11.14 8.52
N LEU A 179 -2.57 -11.95 7.62
CA LEU A 179 -3.19 -12.23 6.32
C LEU A 179 -4.66 -12.70 6.43
N GLY A 180 -5.01 -13.34 7.55
CA GLY A 180 -6.40 -13.73 7.86
C GLY A 180 -7.39 -12.58 7.93
N THR A 181 -6.94 -11.37 8.26
CA THR A 181 -7.78 -10.17 8.42
C THR A 181 -7.87 -9.34 7.14
N LEU A 182 -7.06 -9.68 6.11
CA LEU A 182 -7.07 -8.96 4.84
C LEU A 182 -8.45 -9.02 4.21
N SER A 183 -9.07 -7.86 4.05
CA SER A 183 -10.39 -7.72 3.44
C SER A 183 -10.36 -6.64 2.36
N VAL A 184 -11.17 -6.83 1.33
CA VAL A 184 -11.40 -5.85 0.28
C VAL A 184 -12.89 -5.54 0.27
N THR A 185 -13.23 -4.28 0.54
CA THR A 185 -14.61 -3.83 0.59
C THR A 185 -14.86 -2.84 -0.52
N ASP A 186 -15.85 -3.09 -1.35
CA ASP A 186 -16.36 -2.09 -2.26
C ASP A 186 -17.17 -1.07 -1.44
N GLN A 187 -16.60 0.12 -1.23
CA GLN A 187 -17.27 1.21 -0.51
C GLN A 187 -18.30 1.97 -1.35
N ARG A 188 -18.58 1.50 -2.53
CA ARG A 188 -19.65 2.09 -3.34
C ARG A 188 -20.99 1.90 -2.65
N ARG A 189 -21.65 3.00 -2.36
CA ARG A 189 -23.00 2.97 -1.76
C ARG A 189 -24.02 2.27 -2.65
N LYS A 190 -23.75 2.25 -3.97
CA LYS A 190 -24.65 1.68 -4.98
C LYS A 190 -23.86 0.86 -6.00
N PRO A 191 -24.33 -0.32 -6.37
CA PRO A 191 -23.69 -1.14 -7.39
C PRO A 191 -23.69 -0.40 -8.73
N ARG A 192 -22.63 -0.60 -9.51
CA ARG A 192 -22.53 -0.07 -10.87
C ARG A 192 -22.65 -1.19 -11.88
N THR A 193 -23.51 -1.01 -12.83
CA THR A 193 -23.63 -1.92 -13.97
C THR A 193 -22.67 -1.47 -15.07
N ARG A 194 -21.86 -2.39 -15.56
CA ARG A 194 -21.02 -2.12 -16.74
C ARG A 194 -21.88 -2.10 -17.97
N ILE A 195 -21.73 -1.03 -18.74
CA ILE A 195 -22.42 -0.84 -20.01
C ILE A 195 -21.42 -0.28 -21.04
N ASN A 196 -21.81 -0.25 -22.30
CA ASN A 196 -21.03 0.40 -23.36
C ASN A 196 -22.00 1.15 -24.28
N VAL A 197 -22.46 2.29 -23.82
CA VAL A 197 -23.41 3.13 -24.58
C VAL A 197 -22.67 4.32 -25.17
N PRO A 198 -22.67 4.49 -26.50
CA PRO A 198 -22.06 5.66 -27.14
C PRO A 198 -22.80 6.93 -26.73
N VAL A 199 -22.03 7.97 -26.44
CA VAL A 199 -22.55 9.30 -26.03
C VAL A 199 -21.71 10.41 -26.65
N THR A 200 -22.30 11.59 -26.73
CA THR A 200 -21.59 12.84 -27.02
C THR A 200 -21.67 13.74 -25.79
N ALA A 201 -20.53 14.08 -25.22
CA ALA A 201 -20.45 15.07 -24.14
C ALA A 201 -20.48 16.46 -24.77
N LEU A 202 -21.38 17.34 -24.26
CA LEU A 202 -21.52 18.71 -24.71
C LEU A 202 -21.28 19.63 -23.50
N LEU A 203 -20.41 20.61 -23.68
CA LEU A 203 -20.21 21.73 -22.74
C LEU A 203 -20.51 23.03 -23.47
N PRO A 204 -21.78 23.47 -23.48
CA PRO A 204 -22.24 24.62 -24.28
C PRO A 204 -21.48 25.90 -23.97
N ALA A 205 -21.10 26.13 -22.71
CA ALA A 205 -20.37 27.31 -22.27
C ALA A 205 -18.97 27.41 -22.91
N GLU A 206 -18.36 26.30 -23.29
CA GLU A 206 -17.02 26.21 -23.86
C GLU A 206 -17.04 25.86 -25.36
N ASN A 207 -18.23 25.77 -25.95
CA ASN A 207 -18.45 25.25 -27.32
C ASN A 207 -17.71 23.92 -27.59
N TYR A 208 -17.69 23.06 -26.56
CA TYR A 208 -16.98 21.80 -26.58
C TYR A 208 -17.94 20.64 -26.82
N SER A 209 -17.57 19.78 -27.75
CA SER A 209 -18.32 18.56 -28.06
C SER A 209 -17.36 17.40 -28.31
N GLU A 210 -17.53 16.31 -27.58
CA GLU A 210 -16.65 15.14 -27.74
C GLU A 210 -17.43 13.82 -27.65
N ALA A 211 -17.08 12.90 -28.58
CA ALA A 211 -17.64 11.57 -28.59
C ALA A 211 -16.99 10.69 -27.52
N GLY A 212 -17.78 9.87 -26.88
CA GLY A 212 -17.34 8.94 -25.84
C GLY A 212 -18.24 7.73 -25.70
N SER A 213 -18.08 7.03 -24.59
CA SER A 213 -19.02 5.97 -24.19
C SER A 213 -19.21 5.96 -22.68
N ILE A 214 -20.43 5.71 -22.22
CA ILE A 214 -20.69 5.39 -20.84
C ILE A 214 -20.17 3.98 -20.60
N VAL A 215 -19.23 3.83 -19.66
CA VAL A 215 -18.59 2.54 -19.36
C VAL A 215 -19.20 1.84 -18.16
N ASP A 216 -19.76 2.61 -17.23
CA ASP A 216 -20.58 2.10 -16.15
C ASP A 216 -21.58 3.15 -15.64
N ILE A 217 -22.67 2.68 -15.04
CA ILE A 217 -23.75 3.49 -14.48
C ILE A 217 -24.20 2.92 -13.13
N SER A 218 -24.54 3.79 -12.20
CA SER A 218 -25.27 3.50 -10.96
C SER A 218 -26.58 4.32 -10.95
N GLU A 219 -27.39 4.19 -9.91
CA GLU A 219 -28.60 4.99 -9.76
C GLU A 219 -28.37 6.52 -9.73
N SER A 220 -27.17 6.97 -9.32
CA SER A 220 -26.87 8.38 -9.11
C SER A 220 -25.67 8.90 -9.89
N GLU A 221 -24.90 8.04 -10.53
CA GLU A 221 -23.63 8.41 -11.17
C GLU A 221 -23.40 7.60 -12.43
N MET A 222 -22.73 8.21 -13.42
CA MET A 222 -22.24 7.53 -14.61
C MET A 222 -20.77 7.85 -14.85
N ARG A 223 -20.03 6.91 -15.42
CA ARG A 223 -18.66 7.12 -15.87
C ARG A 223 -18.61 7.12 -17.38
N ILE A 224 -18.12 8.21 -17.94
CA ILE A 224 -17.94 8.40 -19.37
C ILE A 224 -16.45 8.30 -19.70
N ARG A 225 -16.11 7.57 -20.76
CA ARG A 225 -14.78 7.57 -21.37
C ARG A 225 -14.86 8.36 -22.67
N LEU A 226 -14.18 9.50 -22.72
CA LEU A 226 -14.06 10.32 -23.92
C LEU A 226 -12.98 9.74 -24.83
N ARG A 227 -13.07 9.97 -26.14
CA ARG A 227 -12.14 9.42 -27.16
C ARG A 227 -10.92 10.29 -27.40
N GLY A 228 -10.99 11.60 -27.16
CA GLY A 228 -9.89 12.55 -27.32
C GLY A 228 -9.02 12.63 -26.08
N GLY A 229 -7.72 12.50 -26.22
CA GLY A 229 -6.72 12.53 -25.14
C GLY A 229 -6.21 13.93 -24.76
N HIS A 230 -6.87 15.02 -25.11
CA HIS A 230 -6.43 16.37 -24.82
C HIS A 230 -7.28 17.01 -23.73
N GLY A 231 -6.63 17.28 -22.60
CA GLY A 231 -7.04 18.08 -21.45
C GLY A 231 -8.55 18.32 -21.27
N VAL A 232 -9.21 17.38 -20.60
CA VAL A 232 -10.61 17.59 -20.19
C VAL A 232 -10.65 18.73 -19.16
N PRO A 233 -11.43 19.83 -19.39
CA PRO A 233 -11.66 20.81 -18.35
C PRO A 233 -12.25 20.12 -17.12
N SER A 234 -11.77 20.46 -15.93
CA SER A 234 -12.33 19.93 -14.68
C SER A 234 -13.77 20.39 -14.53
N ILE A 235 -14.71 19.48 -14.70
CA ILE A 235 -16.12 19.75 -14.43
C ILE A 235 -16.28 19.85 -12.91
N GLN A 236 -16.40 21.07 -12.38
CA GLN A 236 -16.88 21.30 -11.02
C GLN A 236 -18.40 21.13 -11.03
N GLN A 237 -18.89 20.22 -10.20
CA GLN A 237 -20.33 20.14 -9.91
C GLN A 237 -20.75 21.39 -9.12
N GLY A 238 -21.74 22.11 -9.62
CA GLY A 238 -22.46 23.13 -8.88
C GLY A 238 -23.46 22.50 -7.91
#